data_a6d1ad5a881767abe10c2c32540be78a
#
_entry.id   a6d1ad5a881767abe10c2c32540be78a
#
_cell.length_a   1.000
_cell.length_b   1.000
_cell.length_c   1.000
_cell.angle_alpha   90.00
_cell.angle_beta   90.00
_cell.angle_gamma   90.00
#
_symmetry.space_group_name_H-M   'P 1'
#
loop_
_entity.id
_entity.type
_entity.pdbx_description
1 polymer ?
#
loop_
_entity_poly.entity_id
_entity_poly.type
_entity_poly.pdbx_seq_one_letter_code
_entity_poly.pdbx_strand_id
1 'polypeptide(L)'
;LATENITVQQNNVKTASFDVVNRILTLPIFKTQSKDVTDMLVAHECAHALYTPTNGWKKIADDNELRSYVNVLEDCRIDAKIQKKYPGVVENYLNGFEILNRQNFFGLKDKDYDKDLMLIDKINLYYKSSKRFRITTVK
;
A
#
# COMPACT_ATOMS: atom_id res chain seq x y z
N LEU A 1 1.43 -16.14 -8.57
CA LEU A 1 0.53 -15.52 -7.59
C LEU A 1 -0.86 -15.22 -8.17
N ALA A 2 -0.93 -14.70 -9.38
CA ALA A 2 -2.19 -14.49 -10.08
C ALA A 2 -2.56 -15.73 -10.91
N THR A 3 -3.82 -16.14 -10.84
CA THR A 3 -4.35 -17.26 -11.64
C THR A 3 -4.87 -16.78 -13.00
N GLU A 4 -4.62 -15.54 -13.35
CA GLU A 4 -5.03 -14.88 -14.59
C GLU A 4 -3.84 -14.23 -15.30
N ASN A 5 -4.00 -13.97 -16.58
CA ASN A 5 -3.01 -13.24 -17.35
C ASN A 5 -3.07 -11.75 -17.00
N ILE A 6 -1.97 -11.22 -16.49
CA ILE A 6 -1.77 -9.78 -16.26
C ILE A 6 -0.59 -9.31 -17.12
N THR A 7 -0.66 -8.08 -17.59
CA THR A 7 0.47 -7.43 -18.26
C THR A 7 1.33 -6.75 -17.21
N VAL A 8 2.62 -7.07 -17.19
CA VAL A 8 3.59 -6.41 -16.29
C VAL A 8 4.48 -5.49 -17.14
N GLN A 9 4.55 -4.23 -16.75
CA GLN A 9 5.42 -3.24 -17.39
C GLN A 9 6.25 -2.49 -16.36
N GLN A 10 7.41 -2.02 -16.76
CA GLN A 10 8.26 -1.15 -15.95
C GLN A 10 8.36 0.22 -16.59
N ASN A 11 8.09 1.25 -15.81
CA ASN A 11 8.11 2.64 -16.27
C ASN A 11 8.85 3.53 -15.28
N ASN A 12 9.22 4.74 -15.73
CA ASN A 12 9.79 5.75 -14.85
C ASN A 12 8.69 6.43 -14.03
N VAL A 13 8.16 5.69 -13.05
CA VAL A 13 7.11 6.14 -12.13
C VAL A 13 7.64 6.11 -10.69
N LYS A 14 7.00 6.86 -9.78
CA LYS A 14 7.45 6.96 -8.38
C LYS A 14 7.07 5.76 -7.53
N THR A 15 5.96 5.10 -7.86
CA THR A 15 5.42 3.97 -7.10
C THR A 15 4.83 2.93 -8.04
N ALA A 16 4.63 1.72 -7.54
CA ALA A 16 3.89 0.68 -8.23
C ALA A 16 2.40 1.05 -8.30
N SER A 17 1.71 0.52 -9.29
CA SER A 17 0.25 0.66 -9.43
C SER A 17 -0.33 -0.50 -10.23
N PHE A 18 -1.59 -0.85 -9.95
CA PHE A 18 -2.32 -1.87 -10.70
C PHE A 18 -3.61 -1.30 -11.29
N ASP A 19 -3.70 -1.36 -12.62
CA ASP A 19 -4.93 -1.03 -13.33
C ASP A 19 -5.87 -2.25 -13.29
N VAL A 20 -6.89 -2.16 -12.44
CA VAL A 20 -7.84 -3.26 -12.22
C VAL A 20 -8.76 -3.52 -13.42
N VAL A 21 -8.92 -2.55 -14.32
CA VAL A 21 -9.77 -2.67 -15.52
C VAL A 21 -9.00 -3.34 -16.65
N ASN A 22 -7.81 -2.80 -16.96
CA ASN A 22 -7.00 -3.29 -18.07
C ASN A 22 -6.04 -4.43 -17.66
N ARG A 23 -6.00 -4.77 -16.37
CA ARG A 23 -5.14 -5.83 -15.79
C ARG A 23 -3.66 -5.58 -16.06
N ILE A 24 -3.21 -4.34 -15.85
CA ILE A 24 -1.83 -3.90 -16.06
C ILE A 24 -1.17 -3.58 -14.72
N LEU A 25 -0.11 -4.31 -14.39
CA LEU A 25 0.78 -4.02 -13.27
C LEU A 25 1.92 -3.12 -13.77
N THR A 26 1.97 -1.89 -13.27
CA THR A 26 3.07 -0.95 -13.55
C THR A 26 4.01 -0.93 -12.36
N LEU A 27 5.28 -1.25 -12.59
CA LEU A 27 6.33 -1.22 -11.58
C LEU A 27 7.29 -0.06 -11.87
N PRO A 28 7.81 0.63 -10.85
CA PRO A 28 8.91 1.56 -11.04
C PRO A 28 10.20 0.81 -11.42
N ILE A 29 11.11 1.53 -12.06
CA ILE A 29 12.46 1.01 -12.31
C ILE A 29 13.23 1.10 -10.99
N PHE A 30 13.30 -0.01 -10.26
CA PHE A 30 13.96 -0.11 -8.96
C PHE A 30 15.49 -0.11 -9.12
N LYS A 31 16.10 1.07 -9.16
CA LYS A 31 17.59 1.20 -9.23
C LYS A 31 18.26 1.15 -7.85
N THR A 32 17.56 1.55 -6.80
CA THR A 32 18.16 1.77 -5.46
C THR A 32 17.29 1.32 -4.29
N GLN A 33 16.09 0.75 -4.54
CA GLN A 33 15.22 0.28 -3.48
C GLN A 33 15.70 -1.05 -2.89
N SER A 34 15.43 -1.26 -1.60
CA SER A 34 15.69 -2.54 -0.96
C SER A 34 14.78 -3.62 -1.54
N LYS A 35 15.22 -4.87 -1.44
CA LYS A 35 14.44 -6.02 -1.85
C LYS A 35 13.10 -6.09 -1.09
N ASP A 36 13.10 -5.82 0.21
CA ASP A 36 11.88 -5.84 1.03
C ASP A 36 10.84 -4.82 0.55
N VAL A 37 11.26 -3.60 0.22
CA VAL A 37 10.35 -2.58 -0.34
C VAL A 37 9.80 -3.02 -1.69
N THR A 38 10.65 -3.57 -2.55
CA THR A 38 10.23 -4.05 -3.88
C THR A 38 9.22 -5.19 -3.74
N ASP A 39 9.53 -6.21 -2.95
CA ASP A 39 8.67 -7.38 -2.75
C ASP A 39 7.33 -6.98 -2.11
N MET A 40 7.35 -6.06 -1.14
CA MET A 40 6.15 -5.51 -0.52
C MET A 40 5.27 -4.79 -1.54
N LEU A 41 5.82 -3.90 -2.37
CA LEU A 41 5.06 -3.17 -3.37
C LEU A 41 4.47 -4.10 -4.42
N VAL A 42 5.24 -5.07 -4.89
CA VAL A 42 4.74 -6.09 -5.83
C VAL A 42 3.62 -6.92 -5.21
N ALA A 43 3.77 -7.35 -3.96
CA ALA A 43 2.73 -8.11 -3.26
C ALA A 43 1.45 -7.29 -3.07
N HIS A 44 1.56 -6.00 -2.75
CA HIS A 44 0.45 -5.06 -2.63
C HIS A 44 -0.32 -4.93 -3.96
N GLU A 45 0.37 -4.69 -5.06
CA GLU A 45 -0.29 -4.58 -6.37
C GLU A 45 -0.88 -5.91 -6.85
N CYS A 46 -0.23 -7.03 -6.54
CA CYS A 46 -0.83 -8.36 -6.77
C CYS A 46 -2.09 -8.57 -5.92
N ALA A 47 -2.15 -8.02 -4.71
CA ALA A 47 -3.34 -8.08 -3.87
C ALA A 47 -4.50 -7.28 -4.48
N HIS A 48 -4.24 -6.12 -5.10
CA HIS A 48 -5.25 -5.41 -5.89
C HIS A 48 -5.76 -6.27 -7.06
N ALA A 49 -4.85 -6.92 -7.79
CA ALA A 49 -5.23 -7.81 -8.90
C ALA A 49 -6.15 -8.95 -8.44
N LEU A 50 -5.89 -9.53 -7.28
CA LEU A 50 -6.63 -10.68 -6.76
C LEU A 50 -7.95 -10.32 -6.08
N TYR A 51 -8.03 -9.15 -5.45
CA TYR A 51 -9.08 -8.90 -4.46
C TYR A 51 -9.88 -7.63 -4.70
N THR A 52 -9.38 -6.64 -5.47
CA THR A 52 -10.11 -5.39 -5.71
C THR A 52 -11.14 -5.57 -6.82
N PRO A 53 -12.44 -5.37 -6.52
CA PRO A 53 -13.49 -5.52 -7.51
C PRO A 53 -13.49 -4.35 -8.51
N THR A 54 -13.58 -4.65 -9.81
CA THR A 54 -13.58 -3.64 -10.87
C THR A 54 -14.81 -2.72 -10.86
N ASN A 55 -15.96 -3.24 -10.41
CA ASN A 55 -17.25 -2.56 -10.52
C ASN A 55 -17.50 -1.50 -9.43
N GLY A 56 -16.78 -1.55 -8.31
CA GLY A 56 -16.97 -0.65 -7.17
C GLY A 56 -16.42 0.76 -7.42
N TRP A 57 -15.31 0.86 -8.10
CA TRP A 57 -14.57 2.12 -8.28
C TRP A 57 -15.29 3.16 -9.11
N LYS A 58 -16.08 2.76 -10.11
CA LYS A 58 -16.84 3.69 -10.97
C LYS A 58 -17.89 4.48 -10.20
N LYS A 59 -18.44 3.92 -9.12
CA LYS A 59 -19.47 4.57 -8.32
C LYS A 59 -18.94 5.64 -7.37
N ILE A 60 -17.65 5.63 -7.07
CA ILE A 60 -16.99 6.48 -6.08
C ILE A 60 -16.15 7.57 -6.78
N ALA A 61 -16.09 7.55 -8.11
CA ALA A 61 -15.17 8.37 -8.90
C ALA A 61 -15.40 9.90 -8.74
N ASP A 62 -16.60 10.31 -8.41
CA ASP A 62 -17.00 11.73 -8.39
C ASP A 62 -16.80 12.42 -7.03
N ASP A 63 -16.56 11.68 -5.96
CA ASP A 63 -16.28 12.20 -4.62
C ASP A 63 -14.82 11.92 -4.21
N ASN A 64 -14.00 12.97 -4.24
CA ASN A 64 -12.56 12.85 -3.95
C ASN A 64 -12.28 12.48 -2.49
N GLU A 65 -13.05 12.95 -1.54
CA GLU A 65 -12.87 12.64 -0.13
C GLU A 65 -13.24 11.18 0.15
N LEU A 66 -14.41 10.76 -0.30
CA LEU A 66 -14.86 9.37 -0.19
C LEU A 66 -13.89 8.42 -0.87
N ARG A 67 -13.38 8.79 -2.05
CA ARG A 67 -12.37 7.99 -2.77
C ARG A 67 -11.11 7.80 -1.95
N SER A 68 -10.63 8.83 -1.27
CA SER A 68 -9.43 8.75 -0.44
C SER A 68 -9.61 7.77 0.73
N TYR A 69 -10.75 7.82 1.41
CA TYR A 69 -11.08 6.87 2.48
C TYR A 69 -11.22 5.44 1.96
N VAL A 70 -11.91 5.26 0.85
CA VAL A 70 -12.11 3.93 0.24
C VAL A 70 -10.77 3.34 -0.21
N ASN A 71 -9.87 4.13 -0.80
CA ASN A 71 -8.53 3.67 -1.17
C ASN A 71 -7.76 3.14 0.05
N VAL A 72 -7.71 3.91 1.13
CA VAL A 72 -6.98 3.49 2.35
C VAL A 72 -7.58 2.24 2.96
N LEU A 73 -8.92 2.15 3.04
CA LEU A 73 -9.59 0.98 3.59
C LEU A 73 -9.43 -0.26 2.70
N GLU A 74 -9.45 -0.08 1.38
CA GLU A 74 -9.19 -1.15 0.43
C GLU A 74 -7.76 -1.67 0.54
N ASP A 75 -6.78 -0.77 0.60
CA ASP A 75 -5.37 -1.15 0.85
C ASP A 75 -5.25 -1.99 2.12
N CYS A 76 -5.85 -1.54 3.22
CA CYS A 76 -5.84 -2.29 4.47
C CYS A 76 -6.45 -3.69 4.32
N ARG A 77 -7.57 -3.78 3.58
CA ARG A 77 -8.29 -5.03 3.36
C ARG A 77 -7.49 -6.01 2.52
N ILE A 78 -6.94 -5.55 1.40
CA ILE A 78 -6.18 -6.42 0.47
C ILE A 78 -4.85 -6.84 1.07
N ASP A 79 -4.16 -5.95 1.78
CA ASP A 79 -2.91 -6.26 2.47
C ASP A 79 -3.11 -7.34 3.54
N ALA A 80 -4.20 -7.27 4.31
CA ALA A 80 -4.53 -8.31 5.27
C ALA A 80 -4.80 -9.66 4.58
N LYS A 81 -5.46 -9.65 3.43
CA LYS A 81 -5.77 -10.87 2.67
C LYS A 81 -4.52 -11.50 2.06
N ILE A 82 -3.64 -10.71 1.44
CA ILE A 82 -2.43 -11.25 0.80
C ILE A 82 -1.46 -11.81 1.84
N GLN A 83 -1.29 -11.14 2.99
CA GLN A 83 -0.45 -11.62 4.09
C GLN A 83 -1.00 -12.90 4.72
N LYS A 84 -2.31 -13.04 4.83
CA LYS A 84 -2.95 -14.29 5.29
C LYS A 84 -2.75 -15.43 4.31
N LYS A 85 -2.86 -15.16 3.01
CA LYS A 85 -2.72 -16.18 1.95
C LYS A 85 -1.27 -16.61 1.75
N TYR A 86 -0.33 -15.67 1.87
CA TYR A 86 1.10 -15.87 1.66
C TYR A 86 1.89 -15.35 2.87
N PRO A 87 1.99 -16.13 3.96
CA PRO A 87 2.66 -15.67 5.20
C PRO A 87 4.11 -15.21 5.01
N GLY A 88 4.79 -15.72 3.96
CA GLY A 88 6.16 -15.32 3.65
C GLY A 88 6.33 -13.84 3.28
N VAL A 89 5.26 -13.14 2.85
CA VAL A 89 5.35 -11.71 2.54
C VAL A 89 5.24 -10.80 3.77
N VAL A 90 4.84 -11.34 4.92
CA VAL A 90 4.63 -10.53 6.15
C VAL A 90 5.91 -9.81 6.55
N GLU A 91 7.05 -10.50 6.49
CA GLU A 91 8.35 -9.91 6.83
C GLU A 91 8.74 -8.79 5.85
N ASN A 92 8.49 -8.97 4.55
CA ASN A 92 8.70 -7.94 3.55
C ASN A 92 7.85 -6.69 3.84
N TYR A 93 6.58 -6.86 4.26
CA TYR A 93 5.73 -5.74 4.67
C TYR A 93 6.28 -5.00 5.88
N LEU A 94 6.70 -5.71 6.92
CA LEU A 94 7.26 -5.11 8.13
C LEU A 94 8.54 -4.32 7.83
N ASN A 95 9.47 -4.94 7.15
CA ASN A 95 10.76 -4.34 6.80
C ASN A 95 10.61 -3.23 5.78
N GLY A 96 9.78 -3.43 4.76
CA GLY A 96 9.52 -2.46 3.71
C GLY A 96 8.91 -1.18 4.22
N PHE A 97 7.89 -1.25 5.09
CA PHE A 97 7.31 -0.06 5.71
C PHE A 97 8.26 0.64 6.67
N GLU A 98 9.08 -0.10 7.41
CA GLU A 98 10.11 0.50 8.27
C GLU A 98 11.14 1.28 7.45
N ILE A 99 11.60 0.73 6.33
CA ILE A 99 12.53 1.40 5.42
C ILE A 99 11.89 2.66 4.82
N LEU A 100 10.65 2.58 4.33
CA LEU A 100 9.94 3.73 3.80
C LEU A 100 9.73 4.82 4.85
N ASN A 101 9.45 4.44 6.09
CA ASN A 101 9.31 5.39 7.19
C ASN A 101 10.64 6.10 7.50
N ARG A 102 11.75 5.38 7.55
CA ARG A 102 13.09 5.97 7.73
C ARG A 102 13.46 6.93 6.60
N GLN A 103 12.99 6.68 5.39
CA GLN A 103 13.15 7.57 4.23
C GLN A 103 12.18 8.76 4.24
N ASN A 104 11.37 8.90 5.29
CA ASN A 104 10.32 9.90 5.39
C ASN A 104 9.30 9.87 4.23
N PHE A 105 9.07 8.69 3.66
CA PHE A 105 8.11 8.51 2.57
C PHE A 105 6.69 8.97 2.94
N PHE A 106 6.30 8.75 4.20
CA PHE A 106 4.99 9.15 4.72
C PHE A 106 4.94 10.61 5.20
N GLY A 107 6.05 11.35 5.11
CA GLY A 107 6.11 12.74 5.52
C GLY A 107 5.85 12.98 7.01
N LEU A 108 6.25 12.03 7.87
CA LEU A 108 5.98 12.06 9.31
C LEU A 108 7.06 12.77 10.12
N LYS A 109 8.21 13.07 9.49
CA LYS A 109 9.28 13.77 10.16
C LYS A 109 8.79 15.12 10.65
N ASP A 110 9.03 15.39 11.91
CA ASP A 110 8.63 16.64 12.59
C ASP A 110 7.11 16.87 12.73
N LYS A 111 6.28 15.84 12.54
CA LYS A 111 4.83 15.90 12.75
C LYS A 111 4.43 15.27 14.08
N ASP A 112 3.51 15.96 14.77
CA ASP A 112 2.79 15.40 15.93
C ASP A 112 1.66 14.51 15.43
N TYR A 113 1.68 13.22 15.82
CA TYR A 113 0.70 12.23 15.39
C TYR A 113 -0.75 12.64 15.72
N ASP A 114 -0.96 13.26 16.89
CA ASP A 114 -2.31 13.59 17.33
C ASP A 114 -2.84 14.89 16.74
N LYS A 115 -1.96 15.87 16.50
CA LYS A 115 -2.33 17.22 16.06
C LYS A 115 -2.26 17.43 14.56
N ASP A 116 -1.27 16.82 13.89
CA ASP A 116 -0.93 17.15 12.51
C ASP A 116 -1.44 16.11 11.50
N LEU A 117 -1.96 14.96 11.96
CA LEU A 117 -2.45 13.92 11.10
C LEU A 117 -3.99 13.84 11.11
N MET A 118 -4.56 13.73 9.93
CA MET A 118 -5.99 13.46 9.76
C MET A 118 -6.33 12.01 10.16
N LEU A 119 -7.60 11.74 10.42
CA LEU A 119 -8.06 10.40 10.77
C LEU A 119 -7.67 9.35 9.72
N ILE A 120 -7.77 9.69 8.44
CA ILE A 120 -7.41 8.81 7.33
C ILE A 120 -5.92 8.43 7.36
N ASP A 121 -5.04 9.40 7.68
CA ASP A 121 -3.60 9.16 7.81
C ASP A 121 -3.31 8.22 8.98
N LYS A 122 -3.99 8.43 10.11
CA LYS A 122 -3.86 7.58 11.31
C LYS A 122 -4.33 6.15 11.03
N ILE A 123 -5.43 5.97 10.32
CA ILE A 123 -5.92 4.66 9.89
C ILE A 123 -4.89 3.97 9.01
N ASN A 124 -4.40 4.67 7.97
CA ASN A 124 -3.42 4.15 7.03
C ASN A 124 -2.15 3.68 7.74
N LEU A 125 -1.59 4.54 8.59
CA LEU A 125 -0.38 4.24 9.36
C LEU A 125 -0.57 3.09 10.34
N TYR A 126 -1.71 3.04 11.03
CA TYR A 126 -2.04 1.96 11.98
C TYR A 126 -2.00 0.58 11.31
N TYR A 127 -2.64 0.46 10.15
CA TYR A 127 -2.70 -0.82 9.44
C TYR A 127 -1.38 -1.17 8.75
N LYS A 128 -0.69 -0.21 8.15
CA LYS A 128 0.61 -0.45 7.48
C LYS A 128 1.74 -0.78 8.45
N SER A 129 1.71 -0.23 9.66
CA SER A 129 2.78 -0.45 10.66
C SER A 129 2.60 -1.72 11.49
N SER A 130 1.58 -2.54 11.23
CA SER A 130 1.27 -3.74 12.04
C SER A 130 1.21 -3.45 13.54
N LYS A 131 0.65 -2.31 13.94
CA LYS A 131 0.56 -1.82 15.33
C LYS A 131 1.89 -1.34 15.94
N ARG A 132 3.02 -1.39 15.23
CA ARG A 132 4.32 -0.92 15.77
C ARG A 132 4.39 0.59 15.95
N PHE A 133 3.70 1.40 15.13
CA PHE A 133 3.62 2.85 15.32
C PHE A 133 2.91 3.27 16.60
N ARG A 134 2.11 2.40 17.18
CA ARG A 134 1.43 2.67 18.45
C ARG A 134 2.39 2.80 19.64
N ILE A 135 3.60 2.25 19.54
CA ILE A 135 4.55 2.16 20.65
C ILE A 135 5.47 3.38 20.73
N THR A 136 5.68 4.09 19.62
CA THR A 136 6.63 5.22 19.57
C THR A 136 6.00 6.60 19.70
N THR A 137 4.68 6.70 19.65
CA THR A 137 3.96 7.99 19.73
C THR A 137 3.18 8.20 21.02
N VAL A 138 3.21 7.24 21.95
CA VAL A 138 2.67 7.41 23.31
C VAL A 138 3.86 7.61 24.24
N LYS A 139 4.33 8.81 24.31
CA LYS A 139 5.04 9.38 25.45
C LYS A 139 4.34 10.66 25.84
#